data_89df2fe070b3fe52a72d94f7d764559d
#
_entry.id   89df2fe070b3fe52a72d94f7d764559d
#
_cell.length_a   1.000
_cell.length_b   1.000
_cell.length_c   1.000
_cell.angle_alpha   90.00
_cell.angle_beta   90.00
_cell.angle_gamma   90.00
#
_symmetry.space_group_name_H-M   'P 1'
#
loop_
_entity.id
_entity.type
_entity.pdbx_description
1 polymer ?
#
loop_
_entity_poly.entity_id
_entity_poly.type
_entity_poly.pdbx_seq_one_letter_code
_entity_poly.pdbx_strand_id
1 'polypeptide(L)'
;MELWNVYDQYRHITERIHERGVEMKDGDYHIVVHVWILNDKGQFLIQKRQPWKKGWSDMWDCSAAGSAILGDCSEQAAVREAKEELGIDLDIASGERLFTVKFSCGFDDIWLVRQNIAIEDLILQEEEVADAKWASADEIKDMIAAGEFIPYAYIDLLFQMAQLPISLMKASSEDAEELLELQKEVFMPLYEKYNDHETSPVTQTMERFLTRFERGDYYKITYEGQLAGSVNVYQKTPGLMRLHIINIRDAYQNKGIAQEVMTRLELMYPEAEAWELGTILSEERNCYLYEKMGYKQHGELKVINEKMTLVNYRKEKKIARLQSL
;
A
#
# COMPACT_ATOMS: atom_id res chain seq x y z
N MET A 1 -9.16 -25.33 -13.83
CA MET A 1 -10.26 -24.32 -13.69
C MET A 1 -9.82 -23.42 -12.55
N GLU A 2 -9.55 -22.17 -12.84
CA GLU A 2 -9.05 -21.20 -11.86
C GLU A 2 -10.26 -20.42 -11.28
N LEU A 3 -10.30 -20.33 -9.97
CA LEU A 3 -11.39 -19.68 -9.24
C LEU A 3 -10.84 -18.47 -8.47
N TRP A 4 -11.62 -17.41 -8.39
CA TRP A 4 -11.27 -16.16 -7.71
C TRP A 4 -12.24 -15.84 -6.59
N ASN A 5 -11.73 -15.21 -5.53
CA ASN A 5 -12.58 -14.52 -4.55
C ASN A 5 -13.25 -13.32 -5.23
N VAL A 6 -14.53 -13.09 -4.90
CA VAL A 6 -15.26 -11.90 -5.36
C VAL A 6 -15.32 -10.89 -4.23
N TYR A 7 -14.97 -9.64 -4.55
CA TYR A 7 -15.03 -8.50 -3.65
C TYR A 7 -16.13 -7.52 -4.08
N ASP A 8 -16.62 -6.72 -3.15
CA ASP A 8 -17.49 -5.58 -3.45
C ASP A 8 -16.67 -4.33 -3.86
N GLN A 9 -17.36 -3.24 -4.17
CA GLN A 9 -16.74 -1.97 -4.56
C GLN A 9 -15.87 -1.32 -3.47
N TYR A 10 -16.02 -1.74 -2.22
CA TYR A 10 -15.26 -1.30 -1.06
C TYR A 10 -14.18 -2.28 -0.63
N ARG A 11 -13.89 -3.27 -1.51
CA ARG A 11 -12.88 -4.30 -1.33
C ARG A 11 -13.17 -5.25 -0.15
N HIS A 12 -14.45 -5.41 0.24
CA HIS A 12 -14.83 -6.48 1.16
C HIS A 12 -15.00 -7.78 0.40
N ILE A 13 -14.41 -8.84 0.94
CA ILE A 13 -14.61 -10.19 0.40
C ILE A 13 -16.08 -10.59 0.58
N THR A 14 -16.66 -11.19 -0.44
CA THR A 14 -18.02 -11.71 -0.43
C THR A 14 -17.99 -13.23 -0.33
N GLU A 15 -19.15 -13.87 -0.17
CA GLU A 15 -19.29 -15.32 -0.23
C GLU A 15 -19.30 -15.86 -1.67
N ARG A 16 -19.25 -15.00 -2.67
CA ARG A 16 -19.29 -15.38 -4.10
C ARG A 16 -17.92 -15.78 -4.59
N ILE A 17 -17.92 -16.72 -5.51
CA ILE A 17 -16.72 -17.20 -6.21
C ILE A 17 -16.93 -16.97 -7.71
N HIS A 18 -15.88 -16.56 -8.41
CA HIS A 18 -15.87 -16.34 -9.84
C HIS A 18 -14.94 -17.35 -10.54
N GLU A 19 -15.36 -17.83 -11.71
CA GLU A 19 -14.55 -18.70 -12.57
C GLU A 19 -13.84 -17.87 -13.63
N ARG A 20 -12.53 -18.00 -13.77
CA ARG A 20 -11.73 -17.32 -14.78
C ARG A 20 -12.23 -17.67 -16.19
N GLY A 21 -12.41 -16.64 -17.03
CA GLY A 21 -12.90 -16.79 -18.41
C GLY A 21 -14.39 -16.60 -18.57
N VAL A 22 -15.14 -16.51 -17.49
CA VAL A 22 -16.54 -16.06 -17.48
C VAL A 22 -16.57 -14.54 -17.35
N GLU A 23 -17.59 -13.87 -17.89
CA GLU A 23 -17.77 -12.42 -17.71
C GLU A 23 -18.13 -12.10 -16.25
N MET A 24 -17.40 -11.15 -15.67
CA MET A 24 -17.64 -10.71 -14.30
C MET A 24 -18.90 -9.83 -14.23
N LYS A 25 -19.73 -10.03 -13.23
CA LYS A 25 -20.96 -9.24 -13.05
C LYS A 25 -20.64 -7.82 -12.62
N ASP A 26 -21.47 -6.87 -13.03
CA ASP A 26 -21.39 -5.49 -12.57
C ASP A 26 -21.44 -5.42 -11.03
N GLY A 27 -20.48 -4.70 -10.44
CA GLY A 27 -20.36 -4.57 -9.00
C GLY A 27 -19.58 -5.69 -8.31
N ASP A 28 -19.10 -6.68 -9.07
CA ASP A 28 -18.16 -7.70 -8.61
C ASP A 28 -16.73 -7.30 -8.99
N TYR A 29 -15.80 -7.52 -8.06
CA TYR A 29 -14.39 -7.17 -8.24
C TYR A 29 -13.52 -8.37 -7.85
N HIS A 30 -12.33 -8.47 -8.46
CA HIS A 30 -11.27 -9.39 -8.06
C HIS A 30 -9.96 -8.65 -7.81
N ILE A 31 -8.96 -9.33 -7.25
CA ILE A 31 -7.64 -8.77 -7.04
C ILE A 31 -6.69 -9.27 -8.13
N VAL A 32 -5.94 -8.34 -8.70
CA VAL A 32 -4.79 -8.57 -9.57
C VAL A 32 -3.56 -8.03 -8.86
N VAL A 33 -2.41 -8.60 -9.13
CA VAL A 33 -1.13 -8.13 -8.61
C VAL A 33 -0.16 -7.88 -9.75
N HIS A 34 0.52 -6.74 -9.73
CA HIS A 34 1.71 -6.47 -10.53
C HIS A 34 2.91 -6.36 -9.60
N VAL A 35 3.85 -7.28 -9.75
CA VAL A 35 5.07 -7.35 -8.95
C VAL A 35 6.21 -6.70 -9.72
N TRP A 36 6.85 -5.72 -9.11
CA TRP A 36 8.04 -5.06 -9.60
C TRP A 36 9.20 -5.34 -8.67
N ILE A 37 10.23 -6.01 -9.16
CA ILE A 37 11.44 -6.33 -8.39
C ILE A 37 12.51 -5.33 -8.79
N LEU A 38 13.08 -4.64 -7.79
CA LEU A 38 14.10 -3.59 -7.95
C LEU A 38 15.40 -4.05 -7.29
N ASN A 39 16.50 -4.04 -8.05
CA ASN A 39 17.82 -4.35 -7.51
C ASN A 39 18.49 -3.09 -6.90
N ASP A 40 19.65 -3.30 -6.25
CA ASP A 40 20.45 -2.23 -5.64
C ASP A 40 21.15 -1.30 -6.65
N LYS A 41 21.13 -1.65 -7.95
CA LYS A 41 21.59 -0.78 -9.04
C LYS A 41 20.48 0.12 -9.58
N GLY A 42 19.26 0.05 -9.02
CA GLY A 42 18.12 0.83 -9.48
C GLY A 42 17.49 0.32 -10.78
N GLN A 43 17.68 -0.96 -11.10
CA GLN A 43 17.09 -1.61 -12.27
C GLN A 43 15.90 -2.48 -11.85
N PHE A 44 14.87 -2.53 -12.67
CA PHE A 44 13.70 -3.38 -12.52
C PHE A 44 13.89 -4.69 -13.28
N LEU A 45 13.56 -5.81 -12.65
CA LEU A 45 13.44 -7.09 -13.34
C LEU A 45 12.16 -7.02 -14.19
N ILE A 46 12.31 -7.28 -15.49
CA ILE A 46 11.20 -7.33 -16.44
C ILE A 46 11.19 -8.67 -17.14
N GLN A 47 9.99 -9.13 -17.52
CA GLN A 47 9.82 -10.37 -18.26
C GLN A 47 9.23 -10.12 -19.64
N LYS A 48 9.49 -11.00 -20.58
CA LYS A 48 8.89 -10.99 -21.91
C LYS A 48 7.81 -12.05 -22.01
N ARG A 49 6.61 -11.65 -22.38
CA ARG A 49 5.46 -12.53 -22.55
C ARG A 49 5.65 -13.43 -23.78
N GLN A 50 5.15 -14.65 -23.70
CA GLN A 50 5.19 -15.55 -24.87
C GLN A 50 4.35 -15.02 -26.04
N PRO A 51 4.79 -15.27 -27.30
CA PRO A 51 4.09 -14.77 -28.50
C PRO A 51 2.66 -15.31 -28.69
N TRP A 52 2.32 -16.42 -28.06
CA TRP A 52 0.99 -17.04 -28.16
C TRP A 52 -0.01 -16.61 -27.07
N LYS A 53 0.39 -15.73 -26.16
CA LYS A 53 -0.52 -15.18 -25.14
C LYS A 53 -1.60 -14.31 -25.78
N LYS A 54 -2.85 -14.45 -25.32
CA LYS A 54 -4.00 -13.71 -25.87
C LYS A 54 -3.92 -12.20 -25.66
N GLY A 55 -3.30 -11.74 -24.57
CA GLY A 55 -3.15 -10.32 -24.27
C GLY A 55 -1.69 -9.91 -24.28
N TRP A 56 -1.38 -8.75 -24.89
CA TRP A 56 -0.01 -8.19 -24.92
C TRP A 56 1.05 -9.19 -25.38
N SER A 57 0.75 -9.93 -26.49
CA SER A 57 1.62 -10.94 -27.09
C SER A 57 3.00 -10.38 -27.44
N ASP A 58 4.06 -11.12 -27.09
CA ASP A 58 5.47 -10.79 -27.37
C ASP A 58 5.95 -9.44 -26.81
N MET A 59 5.23 -8.85 -25.84
CA MET A 59 5.60 -7.60 -25.17
C MET A 59 6.35 -7.88 -23.86
N TRP A 60 7.18 -6.92 -23.47
CA TRP A 60 7.77 -6.87 -22.15
C TRP A 60 6.75 -6.39 -21.11
N ASP A 61 6.90 -6.90 -19.89
CA ASP A 61 5.98 -6.75 -18.77
C ASP A 61 6.72 -6.51 -17.45
N CYS A 62 6.01 -6.21 -16.36
CA CYS A 62 6.59 -6.18 -15.01
C CYS A 62 7.21 -7.54 -14.65
N SER A 63 7.78 -7.68 -13.45
CA SER A 63 8.48 -8.90 -13.05
C SER A 63 7.57 -10.13 -13.04
N ALA A 64 6.39 -10.02 -12.45
CA ALA A 64 5.34 -11.04 -12.45
C ALA A 64 3.97 -10.40 -12.32
N ALA A 65 2.93 -11.01 -12.89
CA ALA A 65 1.58 -10.47 -12.81
C ALA A 65 0.51 -11.55 -12.93
N GLY A 66 -0.51 -11.48 -12.08
CA GLY A 66 -1.65 -12.38 -12.17
C GLY A 66 -2.77 -12.08 -11.21
N SER A 67 -3.82 -12.90 -11.27
CA SER A 67 -4.98 -12.76 -10.41
C SER A 67 -4.81 -13.53 -9.10
N ALA A 68 -5.25 -12.96 -8.00
CA ALA A 68 -5.38 -13.70 -6.74
C ALA A 68 -6.42 -14.82 -6.91
N ILE A 69 -6.01 -16.06 -6.69
CA ILE A 69 -6.91 -17.21 -6.76
C ILE A 69 -7.73 -17.35 -5.47
N LEU A 70 -8.69 -18.26 -5.48
CA LEU A 70 -9.55 -18.52 -4.33
C LEU A 70 -8.72 -18.87 -3.08
N GLY A 71 -8.86 -18.06 -2.05
CA GLY A 71 -8.13 -18.20 -0.79
C GLY A 71 -6.87 -17.35 -0.68
N ASP A 72 -6.36 -16.81 -1.79
CA ASP A 72 -5.21 -15.90 -1.76
C ASP A 72 -5.63 -14.50 -1.27
N CYS A 73 -4.77 -13.88 -0.46
CA CYS A 73 -4.68 -12.43 -0.35
C CYS A 73 -3.70 -11.87 -1.40
N SER A 74 -3.60 -10.55 -1.48
CA SER A 74 -2.71 -9.86 -2.44
C SER A 74 -1.24 -10.26 -2.29
N GLU A 75 -0.74 -10.35 -1.04
CA GLU A 75 0.62 -10.77 -0.73
C GLU A 75 0.90 -12.21 -1.21
N GLN A 76 -0.04 -13.11 -0.94
CA GLN A 76 0.08 -14.53 -1.35
C GLN A 76 0.07 -14.67 -2.86
N ALA A 77 -0.79 -13.91 -3.55
CA ALA A 77 -0.82 -13.87 -5.01
C ALA A 77 0.51 -13.38 -5.59
N ALA A 78 1.10 -12.30 -5.04
CA ALA A 78 2.39 -11.78 -5.48
C ALA A 78 3.53 -12.80 -5.34
N VAL A 79 3.58 -13.52 -4.20
CA VAL A 79 4.57 -14.59 -3.96
C VAL A 79 4.37 -15.76 -4.92
N ARG A 80 3.12 -16.19 -5.11
CA ARG A 80 2.80 -17.32 -5.98
C ARG A 80 3.15 -17.02 -7.44
N GLU A 81 2.73 -15.86 -7.99
CA GLU A 81 3.00 -15.48 -9.38
C GLU A 81 4.53 -15.35 -9.62
N ALA A 82 5.29 -14.72 -8.72
CA ALA A 82 6.73 -14.64 -8.84
C ALA A 82 7.40 -16.04 -8.84
N LYS A 83 6.84 -16.97 -8.06
CA LYS A 83 7.33 -18.36 -8.01
C LYS A 83 6.97 -19.16 -9.26
N GLU A 84 5.74 -19.01 -9.76
CA GLU A 84 5.24 -19.72 -10.93
C GLU A 84 5.92 -19.22 -12.21
N GLU A 85 5.95 -17.90 -12.45
CA GLU A 85 6.46 -17.32 -13.69
C GLU A 85 7.98 -17.28 -13.79
N LEU A 86 8.69 -17.02 -12.68
CA LEU A 86 10.13 -16.77 -12.67
C LEU A 86 10.94 -17.72 -11.77
N GLY A 87 10.29 -18.60 -10.99
CA GLY A 87 10.96 -19.49 -10.03
C GLY A 87 11.49 -18.79 -8.78
N ILE A 88 11.13 -17.52 -8.55
CA ILE A 88 11.70 -16.69 -7.48
C ILE A 88 11.00 -16.97 -6.15
N ASP A 89 11.78 -17.11 -5.08
CA ASP A 89 11.30 -17.00 -3.72
C ASP A 89 11.29 -15.51 -3.33
N LEU A 90 10.12 -14.87 -3.48
CA LEU A 90 9.95 -13.45 -3.29
C LEU A 90 10.00 -13.09 -1.80
N ASP A 91 10.89 -12.19 -1.40
CA ASP A 91 10.94 -11.63 -0.06
C ASP A 91 9.84 -10.56 0.13
N ILE A 92 8.61 -11.02 0.22
CA ILE A 92 7.45 -10.12 0.36
C ILE A 92 7.48 -9.35 1.68
N ALA A 93 8.18 -9.82 2.71
CA ALA A 93 8.32 -9.12 3.98
C ALA A 93 9.14 -7.82 3.85
N SER A 94 10.06 -7.76 2.87
CA SER A 94 10.77 -6.54 2.48
C SER A 94 10.04 -5.72 1.42
N GLY A 95 8.90 -6.20 0.95
CA GLY A 95 8.08 -5.56 -0.07
C GLY A 95 7.10 -4.54 0.48
N GLU A 96 6.65 -3.66 -0.39
CA GLU A 96 5.59 -2.71 -0.10
C GLU A 96 4.57 -2.68 -1.23
N ARG A 97 3.28 -2.63 -0.89
CA ARG A 97 2.24 -2.25 -1.85
C ARG A 97 2.28 -0.73 -2.00
N LEU A 98 2.78 -0.26 -3.14
CA LEU A 98 2.94 1.17 -3.40
C LEU A 98 1.59 1.88 -3.51
N PHE A 99 0.69 1.30 -4.29
CA PHE A 99 -0.67 1.80 -4.53
C PHE A 99 -1.53 0.71 -5.14
N THR A 100 -2.81 1.00 -5.30
CA THR A 100 -3.77 0.13 -5.97
C THR A 100 -4.47 0.91 -7.10
N VAL A 101 -4.58 0.31 -8.27
CA VAL A 101 -5.36 0.84 -9.39
C VAL A 101 -6.70 0.14 -9.42
N LYS A 102 -7.81 0.88 -9.20
CA LYS A 102 -9.16 0.33 -9.34
C LYS A 102 -9.58 0.41 -10.81
N PHE A 103 -9.98 -0.72 -11.38
CA PHE A 103 -10.51 -0.80 -12.74
C PHE A 103 -11.95 -1.33 -12.74
N SER A 104 -12.54 -1.56 -13.91
CA SER A 104 -13.97 -1.89 -14.07
C SER A 104 -14.46 -3.06 -13.22
N CYS A 105 -13.65 -4.10 -13.07
CA CYS A 105 -14.01 -5.32 -12.36
C CYS A 105 -12.91 -5.80 -11.38
N GLY A 106 -12.01 -4.91 -10.94
CA GLY A 106 -10.95 -5.34 -10.03
C GLY A 106 -10.14 -4.23 -9.38
N PHE A 107 -9.23 -4.70 -8.54
CA PHE A 107 -8.21 -3.92 -7.86
C PHE A 107 -6.86 -4.51 -8.26
N ASP A 108 -6.04 -3.71 -8.92
CA ASP A 108 -4.68 -4.07 -9.31
C ASP A 108 -3.70 -3.51 -8.29
N ASP A 109 -3.12 -4.38 -7.48
CA ASP A 109 -2.17 -4.04 -6.43
C ASP A 109 -0.75 -4.01 -6.99
N ILE A 110 -0.14 -2.84 -6.94
CA ILE A 110 1.20 -2.62 -7.44
C ILE A 110 2.21 -2.81 -6.30
N TRP A 111 2.94 -3.90 -6.38
CA TRP A 111 3.95 -4.29 -5.40
C TRP A 111 5.36 -3.92 -5.88
N LEU A 112 6.15 -3.35 -4.98
CA LEU A 112 7.59 -3.14 -5.16
C LEU A 112 8.34 -3.99 -4.13
N VAL A 113 9.22 -4.85 -4.61
CA VAL A 113 10.09 -5.68 -3.76
C VAL A 113 11.54 -5.38 -4.11
N ARG A 114 12.35 -5.07 -3.10
CA ARG A 114 13.78 -4.79 -3.28
C ARG A 114 14.57 -6.07 -3.06
N GLN A 115 15.00 -6.70 -4.15
CA GLN A 115 15.67 -8.00 -4.11
C GLN A 115 16.69 -8.12 -5.25
N ASN A 116 17.91 -8.53 -4.93
CA ASN A 116 18.92 -8.85 -5.95
C ASN A 116 18.77 -10.31 -6.37
N ILE A 117 18.66 -10.54 -7.67
CA ILE A 117 18.49 -11.86 -8.27
C ILE A 117 19.43 -11.97 -9.46
N ALA A 118 20.15 -13.09 -9.57
CA ALA A 118 20.92 -13.37 -10.76
C ALA A 118 20.01 -13.91 -11.87
N ILE A 119 20.13 -13.37 -13.08
CA ILE A 119 19.27 -13.80 -14.22
C ILE A 119 19.41 -15.28 -14.50
N GLU A 120 20.60 -15.84 -14.32
CA GLU A 120 20.91 -17.26 -14.49
C GLU A 120 20.22 -18.18 -13.47
N ASP A 121 19.73 -17.64 -12.35
CA ASP A 121 19.01 -18.40 -11.32
C ASP A 121 17.49 -18.45 -11.59
N LEU A 122 16.99 -17.72 -12.60
CA LEU A 122 15.58 -17.72 -12.95
C LEU A 122 15.16 -19.04 -13.58
N ILE A 123 13.97 -19.50 -13.20
CA ILE A 123 13.30 -20.65 -13.80
C ILE A 123 12.04 -20.13 -14.47
N LEU A 124 12.14 -19.82 -15.76
CA LEU A 124 11.02 -19.25 -16.52
C LEU A 124 9.96 -20.31 -16.80
N GLN A 125 8.72 -19.95 -16.56
CA GLN A 125 7.56 -20.78 -16.95
C GLN A 125 7.37 -20.69 -18.46
N GLU A 126 7.73 -21.75 -19.19
CA GLU A 126 7.77 -21.78 -20.65
C GLU A 126 6.43 -21.39 -21.33
N GLU A 127 5.30 -21.66 -20.68
CA GLU A 127 3.97 -21.32 -21.19
C GLU A 127 3.63 -19.82 -21.12
N GLU A 128 4.28 -19.09 -20.20
CA GLU A 128 3.97 -17.69 -19.90
C GLU A 128 5.09 -16.74 -20.31
N VAL A 129 6.36 -17.10 -20.03
CA VAL A 129 7.53 -16.21 -20.07
C VAL A 129 8.54 -16.68 -21.12
N ALA A 130 8.86 -15.81 -22.07
CA ALA A 130 9.83 -16.07 -23.15
C ALA A 130 11.27 -15.66 -22.76
N ASP A 131 11.41 -14.59 -21.96
CA ASP A 131 12.72 -14.03 -21.59
C ASP A 131 12.57 -13.16 -20.32
N ALA A 132 13.69 -12.87 -19.64
CA ALA A 132 13.73 -11.94 -18.52
C ALA A 132 15.06 -11.19 -18.48
N LYS A 133 15.05 -9.92 -18.06
CA LYS A 133 16.24 -9.08 -17.93
C LYS A 133 16.07 -7.98 -16.92
N TRP A 134 17.18 -7.42 -16.49
CA TRP A 134 17.18 -6.15 -15.75
C TRP A 134 17.13 -4.97 -16.73
N ALA A 135 16.31 -3.96 -16.42
CA ALA A 135 16.18 -2.74 -17.20
C ALA A 135 16.05 -1.52 -16.28
N SER A 136 16.65 -0.41 -16.65
CA SER A 136 16.45 0.87 -15.98
C SER A 136 15.06 1.46 -16.29
N ALA A 137 14.61 2.42 -15.48
CA ALA A 137 13.36 3.14 -15.73
C ALA A 137 13.36 3.84 -17.11
N ASP A 138 14.50 4.39 -17.54
CA ASP A 138 14.61 5.06 -18.83
C ASP A 138 14.53 4.04 -19.99
N GLU A 139 15.20 2.90 -19.89
CA GLU A 139 15.08 1.81 -20.87
C GLU A 139 13.63 1.31 -21.00
N ILE A 140 12.91 1.15 -19.87
CA ILE A 140 11.50 0.76 -19.91
C ILE A 140 10.66 1.83 -20.61
N LYS A 141 10.88 3.11 -20.36
CA LYS A 141 10.20 4.22 -21.06
C LYS A 141 10.47 4.22 -22.56
N ASP A 142 11.71 3.97 -22.96
CA ASP A 142 12.07 3.86 -24.38
C ASP A 142 11.37 2.66 -25.04
N MET A 143 11.28 1.52 -24.34
CA MET A 143 10.55 0.34 -24.81
C MET A 143 9.04 0.60 -24.92
N ILE A 144 8.45 1.37 -24.00
CA ILE A 144 7.03 1.80 -24.09
C ILE A 144 6.84 2.67 -25.32
N ALA A 145 7.72 3.65 -25.55
CA ALA A 145 7.66 4.53 -26.72
C ALA A 145 7.83 3.77 -28.05
N ALA A 146 8.61 2.68 -28.05
CA ALA A 146 8.79 1.78 -29.18
C ALA A 146 7.61 0.78 -29.37
N GLY A 147 6.68 0.69 -28.43
CA GLY A 147 5.59 -0.30 -28.45
C GLY A 147 6.04 -1.73 -28.11
N GLU A 148 7.16 -1.88 -27.41
CA GLU A 148 7.75 -3.17 -27.01
C GLU A 148 7.41 -3.55 -25.56
N PHE A 149 6.93 -2.62 -24.74
CA PHE A 149 6.54 -2.81 -23.35
C PHE A 149 5.09 -2.41 -23.14
N ILE A 150 4.39 -3.10 -22.23
CA ILE A 150 2.99 -2.79 -21.87
C ILE A 150 2.91 -1.36 -21.33
N PRO A 151 2.09 -0.47 -21.94
CA PRO A 151 2.04 0.95 -21.56
C PRO A 151 1.18 1.20 -20.31
N TYR A 152 1.65 0.76 -19.16
CA TYR A 152 0.94 0.99 -17.91
C TYR A 152 0.77 2.48 -17.60
N ALA A 153 -0.47 2.92 -17.40
CA ALA A 153 -0.79 4.32 -17.10
C ALA A 153 -0.14 4.82 -15.79
N TYR A 154 0.24 3.92 -14.90
CA TYR A 154 0.83 4.22 -13.60
C TYR A 154 2.39 4.24 -13.62
N ILE A 155 3.03 3.97 -14.75
CA ILE A 155 4.48 3.68 -14.79
C ILE A 155 5.36 4.84 -14.25
N ASP A 156 5.00 6.09 -14.56
CA ASP A 156 5.74 7.26 -14.05
C ASP A 156 5.58 7.41 -12.53
N LEU A 157 4.40 7.12 -12.00
CA LEU A 157 4.14 7.14 -10.55
C LEU A 157 4.97 6.05 -9.85
N LEU A 158 5.02 4.84 -10.41
CA LEU A 158 5.85 3.74 -9.92
C LEU A 158 7.31 4.16 -9.80
N PHE A 159 7.89 4.67 -10.89
CA PHE A 159 9.30 5.08 -10.93
C PHE A 159 9.61 6.22 -9.97
N GLN A 160 8.71 7.18 -9.85
CA GLN A 160 8.84 8.26 -8.87
C GLN A 160 8.84 7.70 -7.43
N MET A 161 7.89 6.83 -7.10
CA MET A 161 7.78 6.28 -5.75
C MET A 161 8.94 5.33 -5.40
N ALA A 162 9.44 4.56 -6.36
CA ALA A 162 10.56 3.63 -6.17
C ALA A 162 11.88 4.35 -5.81
N GLN A 163 12.04 5.63 -6.17
CA GLN A 163 13.21 6.46 -5.86
C GLN A 163 13.11 7.19 -4.51
N LEU A 164 11.93 7.21 -3.89
CA LEU A 164 11.78 7.89 -2.60
C LEU A 164 12.48 7.11 -1.47
N PRO A 165 13.09 7.81 -0.52
CA PRO A 165 13.77 7.17 0.62
C PRO A 165 12.78 6.63 1.67
N ILE A 166 11.47 6.67 1.40
CA ILE A 166 10.40 6.28 2.31
C ILE A 166 9.79 4.97 1.81
N SER A 167 9.60 3.99 2.72
CA SER A 167 8.81 2.79 2.44
C SER A 167 7.73 2.58 3.49
N LEU A 168 6.60 1.99 3.08
CA LEU A 168 5.49 1.58 3.94
C LEU A 168 5.40 0.04 3.93
N MET A 169 6.05 -0.59 4.89
CA MET A 169 6.05 -2.04 5.01
C MET A 169 4.91 -2.49 5.93
N LYS A 170 4.09 -3.43 5.47
CA LYS A 170 3.01 -3.96 6.29
C LYS A 170 3.59 -4.66 7.52
N ALA A 171 3.10 -4.30 8.68
CA ALA A 171 3.51 -4.89 9.95
C ALA A 171 2.59 -6.05 10.33
N SER A 172 3.15 -7.01 11.03
CA SER A 172 2.45 -8.11 11.65
C SER A 172 2.42 -8.01 13.17
N SER A 173 1.72 -8.92 13.84
CA SER A 173 1.73 -9.01 15.31
C SER A 173 3.13 -9.28 15.89
N GLU A 174 4.06 -9.80 15.09
CA GLU A 174 5.46 -10.03 15.52
C GLU A 174 6.22 -8.71 15.72
N ASP A 175 5.81 -7.65 15.01
CA ASP A 175 6.39 -6.30 15.14
C ASP A 175 5.80 -5.52 16.32
N ALA A 176 4.83 -6.07 17.05
CA ALA A 176 4.01 -5.32 18.01
C ALA A 176 4.83 -4.72 19.16
N GLU A 177 5.84 -5.41 19.65
CA GLU A 177 6.69 -4.93 20.75
C GLU A 177 7.47 -3.67 20.32
N GLU A 178 8.19 -3.75 19.21
CA GLU A 178 8.95 -2.63 18.65
C GLU A 178 8.04 -1.43 18.35
N LEU A 179 6.87 -1.66 17.78
CA LEU A 179 5.94 -0.60 17.39
C LEU A 179 5.23 0.03 18.58
N LEU A 180 4.97 -0.71 19.65
CA LEU A 180 4.43 -0.15 20.89
C LEU A 180 5.47 0.71 21.61
N GLU A 181 6.73 0.28 21.64
CA GLU A 181 7.82 1.08 22.20
C GLU A 181 8.04 2.37 21.41
N LEU A 182 8.09 2.28 20.10
CA LEU A 182 8.14 3.44 19.21
C LEU A 182 6.99 4.42 19.48
N GLN A 183 5.76 3.89 19.61
CA GLN A 183 4.59 4.71 19.92
C GLN A 183 4.76 5.45 21.25
N LYS A 184 5.18 4.75 22.29
CA LYS A 184 5.42 5.36 23.62
C LYS A 184 6.50 6.42 23.55
N GLU A 185 7.63 6.14 22.88
CA GLU A 185 8.72 7.10 22.65
C GLU A 185 8.18 8.40 22.02
N VAL A 186 7.47 8.30 20.90
CA VAL A 186 7.04 9.47 20.14
C VAL A 186 5.94 10.28 20.84
N PHE A 187 5.05 9.61 21.57
CA PHE A 187 3.93 10.29 22.25
C PHE A 187 4.26 10.73 23.69
N MET A 188 5.40 10.36 24.26
CA MET A 188 5.78 10.75 25.63
C MET A 188 5.74 12.27 25.84
N PRO A 189 6.28 13.14 24.96
CA PRO A 189 6.22 14.59 25.16
C PRO A 189 4.80 15.13 25.22
N LEU A 190 3.85 14.56 24.43
CA LEU A 190 2.45 14.96 24.50
C LEU A 190 1.77 14.46 25.76
N TYR A 191 2.09 13.25 26.21
CA TYR A 191 1.60 12.70 27.46
C TYR A 191 1.96 13.60 28.65
N GLU A 192 3.24 14.01 28.75
CA GLU A 192 3.70 14.91 29.80
C GLU A 192 3.07 16.31 29.70
N LYS A 193 2.97 16.86 28.48
CA LYS A 193 2.38 18.18 28.22
C LYS A 193 0.91 18.27 28.64
N TYR A 194 0.12 17.24 28.30
CA TYR A 194 -1.34 17.26 28.47
C TYR A 194 -1.84 16.51 29.70
N ASN A 195 -0.99 15.75 30.40
CA ASN A 195 -1.36 14.88 31.53
C ASN A 195 -2.55 13.94 31.18
N ASP A 196 -2.54 13.37 29.95
CA ASP A 196 -3.58 12.49 29.48
C ASP A 196 -3.31 11.04 29.92
N HIS A 197 -3.84 10.66 31.06
CA HIS A 197 -3.69 9.31 31.60
C HIS A 197 -4.71 8.30 31.06
N GLU A 198 -5.77 8.76 30.39
CA GLU A 198 -6.89 7.93 29.97
C GLU A 198 -6.83 7.54 28.50
N THR A 199 -6.50 8.50 27.61
CA THR A 199 -6.60 8.31 26.16
C THR A 199 -5.24 8.30 25.43
N SER A 200 -4.17 8.64 26.14
CA SER A 200 -2.82 8.71 25.57
C SER A 200 -2.34 7.36 25.01
N PRO A 201 -1.75 7.37 23.82
CA PRO A 201 -1.10 6.18 23.27
C PRO A 201 0.02 5.60 24.15
N VAL A 202 0.61 6.41 25.05
CA VAL A 202 1.66 5.99 25.99
C VAL A 202 1.15 4.96 27.01
N THR A 203 -0.11 5.10 27.45
CA THR A 203 -0.70 4.21 28.47
C THR A 203 -1.27 2.92 27.90
N GLN A 204 -1.14 2.72 26.61
CA GLN A 204 -1.70 1.55 25.94
C GLN A 204 -0.98 0.27 26.33
N THR A 205 -1.75 -0.75 26.72
CA THR A 205 -1.22 -2.10 27.01
C THR A 205 -0.97 -2.87 25.71
N MET A 206 -0.08 -3.88 25.76
CA MET A 206 0.19 -4.76 24.62
C MET A 206 -1.08 -5.43 24.09
N GLU A 207 -1.94 -5.93 24.98
CA GLU A 207 -3.21 -6.55 24.60
C GLU A 207 -4.08 -5.63 23.74
N ARG A 208 -4.28 -4.38 24.17
CA ARG A 208 -5.03 -3.38 23.39
C ARG A 208 -4.31 -2.99 22.10
N PHE A 209 -2.98 -2.99 22.10
CA PHE A 209 -2.20 -2.69 20.91
C PHE A 209 -2.38 -3.77 19.83
N LEU A 210 -2.35 -5.03 20.20
CA LEU A 210 -2.56 -6.17 19.30
C LEU A 210 -3.91 -6.15 18.58
N THR A 211 -4.99 -5.66 19.22
CA THR A 211 -6.30 -5.54 18.56
C THR A 211 -6.30 -4.64 17.33
N ARG A 212 -5.28 -3.80 17.14
CA ARG A 212 -5.16 -2.94 15.95
C ARG A 212 -4.80 -3.73 14.70
N PHE A 213 -4.04 -4.81 14.84
CA PHE A 213 -3.70 -5.71 13.72
C PHE A 213 -4.90 -6.53 13.25
N GLU A 214 -5.83 -6.82 14.14
CA GLU A 214 -7.09 -7.51 13.81
C GLU A 214 -8.11 -6.56 13.14
N ARG A 215 -8.07 -5.27 13.51
CA ARG A 215 -9.06 -4.28 13.10
C ARG A 215 -8.72 -3.61 11.78
N GLY A 216 -7.46 -3.52 11.42
CA GLY A 216 -7.02 -2.80 10.22
C GLY A 216 -5.56 -3.04 9.88
N ASP A 217 -5.07 -2.31 8.91
CA ASP A 217 -3.68 -2.42 8.48
C ASP A 217 -2.76 -1.54 9.32
N TYR A 218 -1.65 -2.12 9.73
CA TYR A 218 -0.56 -1.43 10.42
C TYR A 218 0.68 -1.43 9.53
N TYR A 219 1.36 -0.28 9.41
CA TYR A 219 2.56 -0.14 8.59
C TYR A 219 3.72 0.42 9.39
N LYS A 220 4.90 -0.16 9.19
CA LYS A 220 6.19 0.43 9.53
C LYS A 220 6.52 1.49 8.49
N ILE A 221 6.91 2.67 8.94
CA ILE A 221 7.42 3.74 8.09
C ILE A 221 8.93 3.72 8.18
N THR A 222 9.62 3.42 7.10
CA THR A 222 11.07 3.52 7.06
C THR A 222 11.51 4.75 6.26
N TYR A 223 12.66 5.29 6.62
CA TYR A 223 13.35 6.35 5.89
C TYR A 223 14.81 5.95 5.71
N GLU A 224 15.27 5.83 4.46
CA GLU A 224 16.61 5.31 4.14
C GLU A 224 16.89 3.95 4.82
N GLY A 225 15.90 3.08 4.84
CA GLY A 225 15.98 1.75 5.44
C GLY A 225 15.91 1.69 6.97
N GLN A 226 15.79 2.83 7.67
CA GLN A 226 15.70 2.89 9.12
C GLN A 226 14.26 3.14 9.58
N LEU A 227 13.82 2.48 10.66
CA LEU A 227 12.48 2.66 11.23
C LEU A 227 12.31 4.10 11.73
N ALA A 228 11.55 4.89 10.97
CA ALA A 228 11.29 6.30 11.23
C ALA A 228 9.96 6.55 11.94
N GLY A 229 9.01 5.64 11.85
CA GLY A 229 7.67 5.82 12.42
C GLY A 229 6.75 4.65 12.13
N SER A 230 5.48 4.84 12.43
CA SER A 230 4.43 3.87 12.08
C SER A 230 3.09 4.54 11.82
N VAL A 231 2.21 3.82 11.13
CA VAL A 231 0.85 4.29 10.85
C VAL A 231 -0.13 3.12 10.91
N ASN A 232 -1.31 3.36 11.50
CA ASN A 232 -2.41 2.40 11.50
C ASN A 232 -3.65 3.03 10.87
N VAL A 233 -4.28 2.28 9.97
CA VAL A 233 -5.50 2.65 9.28
C VAL A 233 -6.51 1.52 9.34
N TYR A 234 -7.79 1.86 9.34
CA TYR A 234 -8.87 0.88 9.25
C TYR A 234 -10.10 1.47 8.57
N GLN A 235 -10.89 0.60 7.98
CA GLN A 235 -12.18 0.99 7.43
C GLN A 235 -13.21 1.10 8.56
N LYS A 236 -13.71 2.31 8.78
CA LYS A 236 -14.70 2.62 9.83
C LYS A 236 -16.11 2.18 9.44
N THR A 237 -16.46 2.45 8.20
CA THR A 237 -17.68 2.01 7.51
C THR A 237 -17.34 1.85 6.03
N PRO A 238 -18.16 1.17 5.20
CA PRO A 238 -17.92 1.08 3.77
C PRO A 238 -17.63 2.45 3.14
N GLY A 239 -16.52 2.59 2.44
CA GLY A 239 -16.04 3.83 1.81
C GLY A 239 -15.42 4.86 2.76
N LEU A 240 -15.46 4.68 4.08
CA LEU A 240 -14.88 5.61 5.05
C LEU A 240 -13.66 4.99 5.74
N MET A 241 -12.47 5.47 5.40
CA MET A 241 -11.22 5.09 6.05
C MET A 241 -10.91 5.99 7.25
N ARG A 242 -10.35 5.39 8.30
CA ARG A 242 -9.82 6.10 9.47
C ARG A 242 -8.32 5.95 9.52
N LEU A 243 -7.57 7.06 9.43
CA LEU A 243 -6.20 7.12 9.89
C LEU A 243 -6.26 7.23 11.42
N HIS A 244 -5.99 6.09 12.09
CA HIS A 244 -6.17 6.00 13.54
C HIS A 244 -5.03 6.67 14.29
N ILE A 245 -3.80 6.37 13.89
CA ILE A 245 -2.59 6.93 14.48
C ILE A 245 -1.48 7.00 13.42
N ILE A 246 -0.74 8.07 13.42
CA ILE A 246 0.54 8.21 12.71
C ILE A 246 1.55 8.79 13.69
N ASN A 247 2.71 8.18 13.77
CA ASN A 247 3.82 8.66 14.58
C ASN A 247 5.10 8.66 13.77
N ILE A 248 5.93 9.70 13.97
CA ILE A 248 7.23 9.87 13.33
C ILE A 248 8.21 10.28 14.42
N ARG A 249 9.31 9.55 14.59
CA ARG A 249 10.39 9.89 15.51
C ARG A 249 10.93 11.29 15.25
N ASP A 250 11.31 12.01 16.30
CA ASP A 250 11.76 13.40 16.22
C ASP A 250 12.89 13.62 15.21
N ALA A 251 13.84 12.67 15.14
CA ALA A 251 14.97 12.70 14.20
C ALA A 251 14.54 12.71 12.71
N TYR A 252 13.35 12.25 12.42
CA TYR A 252 12.79 12.15 11.06
C TYR A 252 11.68 13.17 10.79
N GLN A 253 11.30 13.99 11.76
CA GLN A 253 10.30 15.03 11.56
C GLN A 253 10.81 16.14 10.63
N ASN A 254 9.91 16.99 10.12
CA ASN A 254 10.20 18.09 9.19
C ASN A 254 10.79 17.67 7.83
N LYS A 255 10.81 16.39 7.49
CA LYS A 255 11.27 15.85 6.19
C LYS A 255 10.11 15.56 5.21
N GLY A 256 8.88 15.95 5.54
CA GLY A 256 7.71 15.70 4.70
C GLY A 256 7.15 14.27 4.80
N ILE A 257 7.72 13.39 5.65
CA ILE A 257 7.37 11.97 5.74
C ILE A 257 5.87 11.76 6.00
N ALA A 258 5.29 12.45 6.99
CA ALA A 258 3.86 12.27 7.29
C ALA A 258 2.95 12.66 6.11
N GLN A 259 3.30 13.72 5.37
CA GLN A 259 2.57 14.12 4.17
C GLN A 259 2.66 13.04 3.09
N GLU A 260 3.85 12.51 2.83
CA GLU A 260 4.06 11.44 1.84
C GLU A 260 3.30 10.17 2.22
N VAL A 261 3.40 9.74 3.50
CA VAL A 261 2.67 8.57 4.03
C VAL A 261 1.17 8.71 3.82
N MET A 262 0.59 9.86 4.16
CA MET A 262 -0.85 10.09 3.97
C MET A 262 -1.24 10.07 2.49
N THR A 263 -0.40 10.62 1.61
CA THR A 263 -0.62 10.56 0.15
C THR A 263 -0.60 9.12 -0.36
N ARG A 264 0.37 8.30 0.07
CA ARG A 264 0.45 6.89 -0.29
C ARG A 264 -0.74 6.09 0.22
N LEU A 265 -1.17 6.31 1.45
CA LEU A 265 -2.37 5.65 1.99
C LEU A 265 -3.61 5.93 1.14
N GLU A 266 -3.80 7.18 0.69
CA GLU A 266 -4.91 7.53 -0.19
C GLU A 266 -4.83 6.83 -1.57
N LEU A 267 -3.63 6.52 -2.05
CA LEU A 267 -3.39 5.75 -3.29
C LEU A 267 -3.54 4.24 -3.08
N MET A 268 -3.17 3.73 -1.89
CA MET A 268 -3.29 2.31 -1.55
C MET A 268 -4.75 1.85 -1.34
N TYR A 269 -5.65 2.78 -1.01
CA TYR A 269 -7.07 2.51 -0.76
C TYR A 269 -7.95 3.32 -1.74
N PRO A 270 -7.95 2.97 -3.04
CA PRO A 270 -8.73 3.70 -4.07
C PRO A 270 -10.24 3.60 -3.85
N GLU A 271 -10.71 2.58 -3.13
CA GLU A 271 -12.10 2.36 -2.76
C GLU A 271 -12.62 3.32 -1.68
N ALA A 272 -11.72 4.02 -0.98
CA ALA A 272 -12.11 5.01 0.01
C ALA A 272 -12.78 6.23 -0.66
N GLU A 273 -13.96 6.60 -0.19
CA GLU A 273 -14.68 7.80 -0.58
C GLU A 273 -14.33 8.99 0.32
N ALA A 274 -14.00 8.70 1.58
CA ALA A 274 -13.57 9.70 2.55
C ALA A 274 -12.53 9.14 3.53
N TRP A 275 -11.76 10.05 4.09
CA TRP A 275 -10.79 9.79 5.16
C TRP A 275 -11.10 10.63 6.39
N GLU A 276 -11.00 10.01 7.57
CA GLU A 276 -11.09 10.68 8.86
C GLU A 276 -9.82 10.48 9.69
N LEU A 277 -9.51 11.46 10.51
CA LEU A 277 -8.48 11.39 11.52
C LEU A 277 -8.85 12.26 12.73
N GLY A 278 -8.11 12.15 13.82
CA GLY A 278 -8.26 13.01 15.00
C GLY A 278 -6.92 13.49 15.49
N THR A 279 -6.90 14.69 16.09
CA THR A 279 -5.69 15.25 16.69
C THR A 279 -6.04 16.14 17.87
N ILE A 280 -5.02 16.60 18.59
CA ILE A 280 -5.16 17.59 19.65
C ILE A 280 -5.28 18.97 19.02
N LEU A 281 -6.33 19.71 19.34
CA LEU A 281 -6.65 21.02 18.75
C LEU A 281 -5.52 22.04 18.90
N SER A 282 -4.83 22.03 20.04
CA SER A 282 -3.71 22.94 20.33
C SER A 282 -2.36 22.53 19.72
N GLU A 283 -2.29 21.39 19.03
CA GLU A 283 -1.13 21.01 18.23
C GLU A 283 -1.23 21.62 16.83
N GLU A 284 -0.96 22.92 16.73
CA GLU A 284 -1.11 23.73 15.50
C GLU A 284 -0.40 23.13 14.29
N ARG A 285 0.76 22.52 14.50
CA ARG A 285 1.55 21.88 13.45
C ARG A 285 0.80 20.71 12.80
N ASN A 286 0.14 19.88 13.61
CA ASN A 286 -0.65 18.76 13.13
C ASN A 286 -1.90 19.26 12.41
N CYS A 287 -2.61 20.23 12.99
CA CYS A 287 -3.76 20.86 12.37
C CYS A 287 -3.40 21.45 11.01
N TYR A 288 -2.31 22.22 10.93
CA TYR A 288 -1.81 22.79 9.67
C TYR A 288 -1.49 21.71 8.62
N LEU A 289 -0.84 20.60 9.01
CA LEU A 289 -0.56 19.50 8.09
C LEU A 289 -1.85 18.95 7.47
N TYR A 290 -2.85 18.66 8.30
CA TYR A 290 -4.10 18.07 7.82
C TYR A 290 -4.87 19.04 6.94
N GLU A 291 -4.94 20.32 7.31
CA GLU A 291 -5.58 21.37 6.50
C GLU A 291 -4.88 21.56 5.14
N LYS A 292 -3.55 21.58 5.13
CA LYS A 292 -2.73 21.60 3.91
C LYS A 292 -3.01 20.41 2.98
N MET A 293 -3.29 19.25 3.55
CA MET A 293 -3.64 18.04 2.80
C MET A 293 -5.12 17.98 2.37
N GLY A 294 -5.90 19.02 2.66
CA GLY A 294 -7.29 19.17 2.24
C GLY A 294 -8.31 18.60 3.20
N TYR A 295 -7.90 18.19 4.40
CA TYR A 295 -8.81 17.81 5.46
C TYR A 295 -9.48 19.07 6.07
N LYS A 296 -10.71 18.93 6.51
CA LYS A 296 -11.48 19.98 7.18
C LYS A 296 -11.95 19.49 8.54
N GLN A 297 -12.00 20.39 9.51
CA GLN A 297 -12.57 20.08 10.82
C GLN A 297 -13.99 19.53 10.65
N HIS A 298 -14.30 18.47 11.37
CA HIS A 298 -15.57 17.75 11.27
C HIS A 298 -16.03 17.24 12.64
N GLY A 299 -17.35 17.34 12.86
CA GLY A 299 -17.98 16.90 14.10
C GLY A 299 -17.70 17.83 15.29
N GLU A 300 -18.05 17.34 16.48
CA GLU A 300 -17.93 18.09 17.72
C GLU A 300 -16.50 17.98 18.30
N LEU A 301 -16.09 19.04 19.01
CA LEU A 301 -14.88 19.02 19.80
C LEU A 301 -15.06 18.13 21.03
N LYS A 302 -14.08 17.28 21.32
CA LYS A 302 -14.10 16.42 22.50
C LYS A 302 -13.11 16.92 23.53
N VAL A 303 -13.62 17.54 24.61
CA VAL A 303 -12.79 17.92 25.76
C VAL A 303 -12.41 16.66 26.54
N ILE A 304 -11.11 16.43 26.69
CA ILE A 304 -10.56 15.30 27.47
C ILE A 304 -10.27 15.76 28.90
N ASN A 305 -9.59 16.90 29.03
CA ASN A 305 -9.30 17.53 30.32
C ASN A 305 -9.08 19.04 30.13
N GLU A 306 -8.72 19.76 31.18
CA GLU A 306 -8.52 21.21 31.16
C GLU A 306 -7.45 21.69 30.16
N LYS A 307 -6.49 20.81 29.78
CA LYS A 307 -5.38 21.14 28.89
C LYS A 307 -5.57 20.59 27.47
N MET A 308 -6.47 19.63 27.26
CA MET A 308 -6.54 18.86 26.03
C MET A 308 -7.97 18.78 25.47
N THR A 309 -8.12 19.24 24.25
CA THR A 309 -9.33 19.08 23.44
C THR A 309 -8.95 18.37 22.13
N LEU A 310 -9.70 17.35 21.76
CA LEU A 310 -9.54 16.66 20.49
C LEU A 310 -10.46 17.27 19.43
N VAL A 311 -9.97 17.34 18.21
CA VAL A 311 -10.68 17.72 17.00
C VAL A 311 -10.57 16.61 15.97
N ASN A 312 -11.67 16.30 15.29
CA ASN A 312 -11.65 15.42 14.15
C ASN A 312 -11.56 16.21 12.85
N TYR A 313 -10.92 15.60 11.88
CA TYR A 313 -10.77 16.11 10.52
C TYR A 313 -11.32 15.08 9.53
N ARG A 314 -11.91 15.55 8.43
CA ARG A 314 -12.42 14.71 7.35
C ARG A 314 -12.04 15.30 6.00
N LYS A 315 -11.70 14.43 5.06
CA LYS A 315 -11.42 14.73 3.66
C LYS A 315 -12.27 13.82 2.79
N GLU A 316 -13.14 14.42 1.97
CA GLU A 316 -13.82 13.68 0.89
C GLU A 316 -12.83 13.49 -0.26
N LYS A 317 -12.73 12.26 -0.74
CA LYS A 317 -11.91 11.97 -1.92
C LYS A 317 -12.66 12.50 -3.15
N LYS A 318 -12.03 13.39 -3.91
CA LYS A 318 -12.58 13.76 -5.21
C LYS A 318 -12.58 12.50 -6.06
N ILE A 319 -13.74 12.07 -6.52
CA ILE A 319 -13.88 10.98 -7.48
C ILE A 319 -13.23 11.46 -8.78
N ALA A 320 -11.91 11.34 -8.87
CA ALA A 320 -11.24 11.38 -10.15
C ALA A 320 -11.59 10.04 -10.81
N ARG A 321 -12.51 10.07 -11.77
CA ARG A 321 -12.63 8.99 -12.74
C ARG A 321 -11.29 8.96 -13.49
N LEU A 322 -10.36 8.14 -13.03
CA LEU A 322 -9.34 7.60 -13.92
C LEU A 322 -10.14 6.79 -14.94
N GLN A 323 -10.42 7.42 -16.09
CA GLN A 323 -11.01 6.72 -17.19
C GLN A 323 -10.05 5.62 -17.58
N SER A 324 -10.53 4.38 -17.44
CA SER A 324 -9.93 3.21 -18.06
C SER A 324 -9.62 3.53 -19.53
N LEU A 325 -8.33 3.55 -19.86
CA LEU A 325 -7.89 3.33 -21.22
C LEU A 325 -7.78 1.83 -21.51
#